data_de265eee95a7a665e7bcb6f6d2694dc7
#
_entry.id   de265eee95a7a665e7bcb6f6d2694dc7
#
_cell.length_a   1.000
_cell.length_b   1.000
_cell.length_c   1.000
_cell.angle_alpha   90.00
_cell.angle_beta   90.00
_cell.angle_gamma   90.00
#
_symmetry.space_group_name_H-M   'P 1'
#
loop_
_entity.id
_entity.type
_entity.pdbx_description
1 polymer ?
#
loop_
_entity_poly.entity_id
_entity_poly.type
_entity_poly.pdbx_seq_one_letter_code
_entity_poly.pdbx_strand_id
1 'polypeptide(L)'
;MGMKIDAIDNFDESSQQVMEELLAATLETVLLGAFTADRSAGVYTMRYPSPQAVRFAPDAGELRPLYATGMGKLLLAFAPDAFVDDYLSHVRLQKFTAKTVTAKAALRRQLRNVRASGLAVSVDEMADGGSALAAPVYERDGQVLTALVIALPTFRLLSRRAVLETAIRATAAKLSELKGHLPHS
;
A
#
# COMPACT_ATOMS: atom_id res chain seq x y z
N MET A 1 -11.20 -19.99 -12.96
CA MET A 1 -12.23 -19.16 -12.31
C MET A 1 -11.54 -17.89 -11.82
N GLY A 2 -11.73 -16.79 -12.54
CA GLY A 2 -11.04 -15.53 -12.24
C GLY A 2 -11.49 -14.97 -10.89
N MET A 3 -10.52 -14.65 -10.04
CA MET A 3 -10.74 -13.96 -8.78
C MET A 3 -11.29 -12.55 -9.12
N LYS A 4 -12.59 -12.30 -8.88
CA LYS A 4 -13.13 -10.95 -8.97
C LYS A 4 -12.51 -10.12 -7.85
N ILE A 5 -11.72 -9.15 -8.23
CA ILE A 5 -11.20 -8.12 -7.33
C ILE A 5 -12.03 -6.88 -7.66
N ASP A 6 -12.99 -6.54 -6.81
CA ASP A 6 -13.93 -5.42 -7.02
C ASP A 6 -13.22 -4.06 -7.16
N ALA A 7 -11.93 -3.99 -6.82
CA ALA A 7 -11.11 -2.79 -6.89
C ALA A 7 -10.47 -2.53 -8.28
N ILE A 8 -10.53 -3.48 -9.24
CA ILE A 8 -9.84 -3.35 -10.54
C ILE A 8 -10.65 -2.52 -11.55
N ASP A 9 -11.98 -2.49 -11.44
CA ASP A 9 -12.87 -2.01 -12.52
C ASP A 9 -12.94 -0.48 -12.69
N ASN A 10 -12.21 0.32 -11.92
CA ASN A 10 -12.36 1.77 -11.91
C ASN A 10 -11.06 2.59 -12.15
N PHE A 11 -10.01 1.98 -12.70
CA PHE A 11 -8.81 2.72 -13.08
C PHE A 11 -8.77 2.91 -14.60
N ASP A 12 -9.25 4.06 -15.03
CA ASP A 12 -9.26 4.52 -16.42
C ASP A 12 -7.87 4.98 -16.90
N GLU A 13 -7.79 5.42 -18.16
CA GLU A 13 -6.56 5.95 -18.75
C GLU A 13 -5.97 7.12 -17.97
N SER A 14 -6.82 7.97 -17.38
CA SER A 14 -6.38 9.12 -16.57
C SER A 14 -5.67 8.66 -15.31
N SER A 15 -6.18 7.63 -14.65
CA SER A 15 -5.56 7.02 -13.48
C SER A 15 -4.23 6.34 -13.83
N GLN A 16 -4.15 5.67 -14.97
CA GLN A 16 -2.92 5.06 -15.48
C GLN A 16 -1.85 6.12 -15.73
N GLN A 17 -2.22 7.22 -16.38
CA GLN A 17 -1.30 8.35 -16.62
C GLN A 17 -0.74 8.92 -15.31
N VAL A 18 -1.58 9.11 -14.30
CA VAL A 18 -1.14 9.62 -12.99
C VAL A 18 -0.13 8.68 -12.31
N MET A 19 -0.28 7.38 -12.47
CA MET A 19 0.67 6.39 -11.95
C MET A 19 1.97 6.37 -12.74
N GLU A 20 1.93 6.53 -14.07
CA GLU A 20 3.10 6.66 -14.92
C GLU A 20 3.89 7.93 -14.61
N GLU A 21 3.21 9.05 -14.32
CA GLU A 21 3.83 10.29 -13.85
C GLU A 21 4.59 10.09 -12.52
N LEU A 22 4.02 9.32 -11.58
CA LEU A 22 4.69 8.97 -10.33
C LEU A 22 5.94 8.11 -10.58
N LEU A 23 5.84 7.11 -11.47
CA LEU A 23 6.98 6.30 -11.87
C LEU A 23 8.09 7.18 -12.48
N ALA A 24 7.74 8.07 -13.40
CA ALA A 24 8.71 8.97 -14.06
C ALA A 24 9.38 9.91 -13.06
N ALA A 25 8.63 10.43 -12.08
CA ALA A 25 9.15 11.36 -11.08
C ALA A 25 10.04 10.67 -10.03
N THR A 26 9.73 9.42 -9.67
CA THR A 26 10.45 8.71 -8.60
C THR A 26 11.48 7.72 -9.11
N LEU A 27 11.27 7.16 -10.31
CA LEU A 27 12.00 6.03 -10.89
C LEU A 27 11.93 4.76 -10.04
N GLU A 28 10.92 4.66 -9.16
CA GLU A 28 10.67 3.49 -8.32
C GLU A 28 9.43 2.74 -8.78
N THR A 29 9.32 1.46 -8.41
CA THR A 29 8.16 0.64 -8.75
C THR A 29 6.89 1.20 -8.12
N VAL A 30 5.88 1.48 -8.95
CA VAL A 30 4.56 1.95 -8.53
C VAL A 30 3.55 0.81 -8.66
N LEU A 31 2.73 0.63 -7.64
CA LEU A 31 1.74 -0.44 -7.57
C LEU A 31 0.42 0.09 -7.03
N LEU A 32 -0.66 -0.56 -7.41
CA LEU A 32 -1.92 -0.52 -6.67
C LEU A 32 -2.13 -1.85 -5.95
N GLY A 33 -2.69 -1.79 -4.77
CA GLY A 33 -3.00 -2.97 -3.98
C GLY A 33 -4.35 -2.88 -3.30
N ALA A 34 -4.98 -4.02 -3.11
CA ALA A 34 -6.29 -4.15 -2.48
C ALA A 34 -6.33 -5.39 -1.57
N PHE A 35 -7.40 -5.53 -0.81
CA PHE A 35 -7.70 -6.80 -0.15
C PHE A 35 -8.04 -7.88 -1.19
N THR A 36 -7.71 -9.12 -0.89
CA THR A 36 -8.34 -10.28 -1.54
C THR A 36 -9.85 -10.29 -1.26
N ALA A 37 -10.63 -11.00 -2.06
CA ALA A 37 -12.09 -11.06 -1.90
C ALA A 37 -12.53 -11.52 -0.50
N ASP A 38 -11.78 -12.46 0.11
CA ASP A 38 -11.99 -12.92 1.50
C ASP A 38 -11.32 -12.02 2.55
N ARG A 39 -10.62 -10.97 2.13
CA ARG A 39 -9.86 -10.03 2.95
C ARG A 39 -8.80 -10.68 3.85
N SER A 40 -8.37 -11.89 3.56
CA SER A 40 -7.33 -12.59 4.33
C SER A 40 -5.91 -12.12 4.03
N ALA A 41 -5.69 -11.55 2.84
CA ALA A 41 -4.41 -11.08 2.33
C ALA A 41 -4.56 -9.77 1.53
N GLY A 42 -3.44 -9.16 1.20
CA GLY A 42 -3.36 -8.12 0.20
C GLY A 42 -2.91 -8.70 -1.14
N VAL A 43 -3.31 -8.07 -2.23
CA VAL A 43 -2.92 -8.43 -3.58
C VAL A 43 -2.58 -7.18 -4.38
N TYR A 44 -1.49 -7.21 -5.15
CA TYR A 44 -1.19 -6.15 -6.10
C TYR A 44 -2.05 -6.33 -7.36
N THR A 45 -2.80 -5.29 -7.70
CA THR A 45 -3.76 -5.31 -8.83
C THR A 45 -3.19 -4.68 -10.10
N MET A 46 -2.29 -3.70 -9.94
CA MET A 46 -1.59 -3.03 -11.04
C MET A 46 -0.12 -2.82 -10.67
N ARG A 47 0.75 -2.84 -11.68
CA ARG A 47 2.19 -2.71 -11.51
C ARG A 47 2.83 -1.91 -12.64
N TYR A 48 3.64 -0.92 -12.26
CA TYR A 48 4.53 -0.15 -13.12
C TYR A 48 5.96 -0.32 -12.59
N PRO A 49 6.77 -1.22 -13.17
CA PRO A 49 8.07 -1.57 -12.61
C PRO A 49 9.08 -0.43 -12.80
N SER A 50 9.94 -0.24 -11.80
CA SER A 50 11.08 0.66 -11.88
C SER A 50 11.97 0.31 -13.09
N PRO A 51 12.46 1.31 -13.85
CA PRO A 51 13.41 1.08 -14.92
C PRO A 51 14.84 0.79 -14.40
N GLN A 52 15.09 0.94 -13.10
CA GLN A 52 16.40 0.75 -12.50
C GLN A 52 16.79 -0.74 -12.45
N ALA A 53 18.09 -1.04 -12.58
CA ALA A 53 18.60 -2.41 -12.54
C ALA A 53 18.36 -3.06 -11.17
N VAL A 54 18.61 -2.33 -10.08
CA VAL A 54 18.31 -2.79 -8.72
C VAL A 54 16.95 -2.23 -8.32
N ARG A 55 15.95 -3.10 -8.21
CA ARG A 55 14.57 -2.73 -7.91
C ARG A 55 13.86 -3.81 -7.12
N PHE A 56 12.84 -3.41 -6.35
CA PHE A 56 11.80 -4.30 -5.84
C PHE A 56 10.55 -4.12 -6.71
N ALA A 57 10.12 -5.18 -7.36
CA ALA A 57 8.99 -5.14 -8.28
C ALA A 57 8.13 -6.40 -8.11
N PRO A 58 7.34 -6.48 -7.02
CA PRO A 58 6.41 -7.59 -6.81
C PRO A 58 5.48 -7.76 -8.00
N ASP A 59 5.08 -8.99 -8.30
CA ASP A 59 4.19 -9.24 -9.43
C ASP A 59 2.73 -8.91 -9.11
N ALA A 60 2.00 -8.49 -10.15
CA ALA A 60 0.55 -8.37 -10.05
C ALA A 60 -0.07 -9.75 -9.82
N GLY A 61 -1.08 -9.83 -8.94
CA GLY A 61 -1.69 -11.08 -8.51
C GLY A 61 -0.94 -11.78 -7.36
N GLU A 62 0.23 -11.32 -6.97
CA GLU A 62 0.96 -11.89 -5.85
C GLU A 62 0.30 -11.55 -4.51
N LEU A 63 0.02 -12.60 -3.72
CA LEU A 63 -0.59 -12.46 -2.40
C LEU A 63 0.45 -12.06 -1.35
N ARG A 64 0.10 -11.12 -0.49
CA ARG A 64 0.98 -10.61 0.55
C ARG A 64 0.29 -10.58 1.92
N PRO A 65 1.00 -10.91 2.99
CA PRO A 65 0.47 -10.78 4.33
C PRO A 65 0.21 -9.30 4.66
N LEU A 66 -0.97 -9.01 5.23
CA LEU A 66 -1.37 -7.64 5.54
C LEU A 66 -0.47 -6.99 6.59
N TYR A 67 -0.04 -7.71 7.60
CA TYR A 67 0.71 -7.15 8.73
C TYR A 67 2.16 -6.79 8.42
N ALA A 68 2.77 -7.36 7.37
CA ALA A 68 4.20 -7.23 7.10
C ALA A 68 4.52 -6.34 5.87
N THR A 69 3.50 -5.78 5.23
CA THR A 69 3.67 -4.93 4.04
C THR A 69 3.11 -3.53 4.26
N GLY A 70 3.67 -2.54 3.57
CA GLY A 70 3.14 -1.17 3.59
C GLY A 70 1.69 -1.12 3.08
N MET A 71 1.40 -1.81 1.96
CA MET A 71 0.04 -1.97 1.43
C MET A 71 -0.91 -2.54 2.47
N GLY A 72 -0.58 -3.67 3.06
CA GLY A 72 -1.45 -4.36 4.00
C GLY A 72 -1.71 -3.56 5.27
N LYS A 73 -0.67 -2.92 5.83
CA LYS A 73 -0.82 -2.02 6.99
C LYS A 73 -1.70 -0.83 6.68
N LEU A 74 -1.59 -0.25 5.47
CA LEU A 74 -2.46 0.83 5.06
C LEU A 74 -3.92 0.37 5.00
N LEU A 75 -4.19 -0.71 4.29
CA LEU A 75 -5.54 -1.25 4.15
C LEU A 75 -6.16 -1.61 5.51
N LEU A 76 -5.39 -2.25 6.42
CA LEU A 76 -5.84 -2.53 7.78
C LEU A 76 -6.11 -1.24 8.58
N ALA A 77 -5.25 -0.23 8.45
CA ALA A 77 -5.40 1.02 9.19
C ALA A 77 -6.69 1.77 8.85
N PHE A 78 -7.17 1.66 7.61
CA PHE A 78 -8.39 2.30 7.14
C PHE A 78 -9.62 1.37 7.14
N ALA A 79 -9.45 0.10 7.49
CA ALA A 79 -10.56 -0.82 7.67
C ALA A 79 -11.37 -0.50 8.94
N PRO A 80 -12.63 -0.95 9.04
CA PRO A 80 -13.41 -0.82 10.27
C PRO A 80 -12.71 -1.49 11.47
N ASP A 81 -12.83 -0.89 12.64
CA ASP A 81 -12.16 -1.37 13.86
C ASP A 81 -12.54 -2.82 14.19
N ALA A 82 -13.82 -3.19 14.01
CA ALA A 82 -14.28 -4.56 14.21
C ALA A 82 -13.57 -5.57 13.30
N PHE A 83 -13.30 -5.19 12.05
CA PHE A 83 -12.51 -6.04 11.13
C PHE A 83 -11.05 -6.19 11.60
N VAL A 84 -10.44 -5.09 12.05
CA VAL A 84 -9.06 -5.12 12.58
C VAL A 84 -8.97 -5.99 13.83
N ASP A 85 -9.96 -5.90 14.72
CA ASP A 85 -10.03 -6.71 15.93
C ASP A 85 -10.14 -8.20 15.60
N ASP A 86 -11.04 -8.55 14.68
CA ASP A 86 -11.18 -9.92 14.21
C ASP A 86 -9.89 -10.43 13.54
N TYR A 87 -9.32 -9.65 12.60
CA TYR A 87 -8.05 -10.00 11.96
C TYR A 87 -6.94 -10.25 12.98
N LEU A 88 -6.75 -9.35 13.94
CA LEU A 88 -5.73 -9.49 14.97
C LEU A 88 -5.98 -10.67 15.93
N SER A 89 -7.24 -11.09 16.11
CA SER A 89 -7.56 -12.27 16.94
C SER A 89 -7.09 -13.57 16.29
N HIS A 90 -7.19 -13.68 14.97
CA HIS A 90 -6.94 -14.91 14.22
C HIS A 90 -5.56 -14.97 13.54
N VAL A 91 -4.96 -13.79 13.19
CA VAL A 91 -3.71 -13.77 12.43
C VAL A 91 -2.55 -14.39 13.20
N ARG A 92 -1.77 -15.20 12.50
CA ARG A 92 -0.48 -15.70 12.96
C ARG A 92 0.62 -14.82 12.38
N LEU A 93 1.27 -14.04 13.23
CA LEU A 93 2.34 -13.14 12.84
C LEU A 93 3.66 -13.91 12.66
N GLN A 94 3.92 -14.37 11.44
CA GLN A 94 5.18 -15.00 11.06
C GLN A 94 6.30 -13.97 10.96
N LYS A 95 7.50 -14.36 11.36
CA LYS A 95 8.71 -13.55 11.22
C LYS A 95 9.38 -13.84 9.89
N PHE A 96 9.40 -12.87 8.98
CA PHE A 96 10.11 -12.97 7.69
C PHE A 96 11.54 -12.46 7.78
N THR A 97 11.76 -11.41 8.57
CA THR A 97 13.06 -10.79 8.81
C THR A 97 13.20 -10.43 10.30
N ALA A 98 14.34 -9.91 10.68
CA ALA A 98 14.54 -9.37 12.03
C ALA A 98 13.62 -8.15 12.33
N LYS A 99 13.15 -7.46 11.29
CA LYS A 99 12.31 -6.25 11.38
C LYS A 99 10.82 -6.53 11.35
N THR A 100 10.39 -7.73 10.99
CA THR A 100 8.96 -8.08 10.97
C THR A 100 8.32 -7.86 12.34
N VAL A 101 7.21 -7.13 12.37
CA VAL A 101 6.42 -6.94 13.59
C VAL A 101 5.66 -8.21 13.91
N THR A 102 5.95 -8.83 15.06
CA THR A 102 5.35 -10.10 15.49
C THR A 102 4.51 -9.98 16.77
N ALA A 103 4.40 -8.77 17.33
CA ALA A 103 3.56 -8.49 18.49
C ALA A 103 2.28 -7.76 18.06
N LYS A 104 1.10 -8.35 18.36
CA LYS A 104 -0.21 -7.78 17.97
C LYS A 104 -0.43 -6.36 18.52
N ALA A 105 0.03 -6.08 19.76
CA ALA A 105 -0.06 -4.75 20.36
C ALA A 105 0.79 -3.71 19.61
N ALA A 106 1.99 -4.10 19.16
CA ALA A 106 2.85 -3.23 18.37
C ALA A 106 2.25 -2.96 16.98
N LEU A 107 1.70 -3.99 16.33
CA LEU A 107 1.01 -3.83 15.06
C LEU A 107 -0.20 -2.88 15.20
N ARG A 108 -1.04 -3.07 16.22
CA ARG A 108 -2.19 -2.17 16.48
C ARG A 108 -1.76 -0.71 16.67
N ARG A 109 -0.65 -0.46 17.37
CA ARG A 109 -0.09 0.89 17.51
C ARG A 109 0.36 1.46 16.17
N GLN A 110 1.03 0.66 15.34
CA GLN A 110 1.42 1.08 13.99
C GLN A 110 0.21 1.42 13.13
N LEU A 111 -0.85 0.62 13.15
CA LEU A 111 -2.08 0.88 12.39
C LEU A 111 -2.73 2.21 12.78
N ARG A 112 -2.78 2.53 14.10
CA ARG A 112 -3.27 3.84 14.55
C ARG A 112 -2.43 4.99 14.01
N ASN A 113 -1.11 4.85 14.02
CA ASN A 113 -0.20 5.87 13.48
C ASN A 113 -0.38 6.05 11.96
N VAL A 114 -0.54 4.95 11.23
CA VAL A 114 -0.82 4.98 9.78
C VAL A 114 -2.14 5.68 9.49
N ARG A 115 -3.20 5.37 10.24
CA ARG A 115 -4.51 6.03 10.08
C ARG A 115 -4.43 7.53 10.36
N ALA A 116 -3.70 7.94 11.39
CA ALA A 116 -3.51 9.34 11.75
C ALA A 116 -2.67 10.12 10.73
N SER A 117 -1.62 9.50 10.20
CA SER A 117 -0.70 10.15 9.24
C SER A 117 -1.14 10.04 7.78
N GLY A 118 -2.02 9.09 7.45
CA GLY A 118 -2.37 8.76 6.06
C GLY A 118 -1.20 8.18 5.25
N LEU A 119 -0.22 7.57 5.92
CA LEU A 119 0.93 6.97 5.24
C LEU A 119 1.43 5.74 6.01
N ALA A 120 1.59 4.64 5.31
CA ALA A 120 2.28 3.47 5.82
C ALA A 120 3.70 3.40 5.27
N VAL A 121 4.66 3.06 6.13
CA VAL A 121 6.05 2.82 5.78
C VAL A 121 6.43 1.44 6.30
N SER A 122 6.92 0.58 5.40
CA SER A 122 7.47 -0.73 5.74
C SER A 122 8.94 -0.75 5.35
N VAL A 123 9.81 -1.08 6.30
CA VAL A 123 11.27 -1.11 6.10
C VAL A 123 11.77 -2.49 6.47
N ASP A 124 12.28 -3.21 5.49
CA ASP A 124 12.88 -4.54 5.67
C ASP A 124 11.97 -5.59 6.34
N GLU A 125 10.66 -5.42 6.35
CA GLU A 125 9.77 -6.30 7.10
C GLU A 125 9.42 -7.61 6.38
N MET A 126 9.32 -7.57 5.04
CA MET A 126 9.06 -8.76 4.21
C MET A 126 10.33 -9.41 3.68
N ALA A 127 11.33 -8.60 3.37
CA ALA A 127 12.63 -9.03 2.85
C ALA A 127 13.68 -7.99 3.24
N ASP A 128 14.86 -8.43 3.61
CA ASP A 128 15.98 -7.54 3.89
C ASP A 128 16.33 -6.72 2.64
N GLY A 129 16.54 -5.43 2.82
CA GLY A 129 16.82 -4.48 1.74
C GLY A 129 15.60 -3.99 0.95
N GLY A 130 14.40 -4.49 1.26
CA GLY A 130 13.15 -4.10 0.60
C GLY A 130 12.25 -3.23 1.47
N SER A 131 11.80 -2.11 0.93
CA SER A 131 10.92 -1.16 1.60
C SER A 131 9.73 -0.75 0.74
N ALA A 132 8.71 -0.23 1.38
CA ALA A 132 7.54 0.31 0.70
C ALA A 132 6.97 1.53 1.44
N LEU A 133 6.45 2.47 0.67
CA LEU A 133 5.53 3.52 1.10
C LEU A 133 4.14 3.18 0.57
N ALA A 134 3.09 3.41 1.34
CA ALA A 134 1.71 3.26 0.87
C ALA A 134 0.84 4.41 1.35
N ALA A 135 0.02 4.95 0.45
CA ALA A 135 -0.93 6.02 0.71
C ALA A 135 -2.36 5.61 0.30
N PRO A 136 -3.40 6.11 0.99
CA PRO A 136 -4.77 5.72 0.73
C PRO A 136 -5.29 6.36 -0.56
N VAL A 137 -5.98 5.57 -1.38
CA VAL A 137 -6.84 6.08 -2.46
C VAL A 137 -8.28 5.97 -1.98
N TYR A 138 -8.90 7.13 -1.79
CA TYR A 138 -10.27 7.22 -1.28
C TYR A 138 -11.28 7.03 -2.40
N GLU A 139 -12.28 6.23 -2.14
CA GLU A 139 -13.49 6.14 -2.96
C GLU A 139 -14.37 7.36 -2.73
N ARG A 140 -15.37 7.54 -3.59
CA ARG A 140 -16.32 8.67 -3.51
C ARG A 140 -17.00 8.81 -2.15
N ASP A 141 -17.28 7.70 -1.50
CA ASP A 141 -17.92 7.64 -0.16
C ASP A 141 -16.93 7.78 1.01
N GLY A 142 -15.63 8.02 0.71
CA GLY A 142 -14.57 8.17 1.70
C GLY A 142 -13.99 6.86 2.22
N GLN A 143 -14.41 5.70 1.70
CA GLN A 143 -13.77 4.43 2.04
C GLN A 143 -12.41 4.30 1.35
N VAL A 144 -11.51 3.52 1.94
CA VAL A 144 -10.22 3.17 1.34
C VAL A 144 -10.24 1.68 0.99
N LEU A 145 -10.39 1.39 -0.29
CA LEU A 145 -10.36 0.02 -0.83
C LEU A 145 -9.06 -0.28 -1.57
N THR A 146 -8.31 0.76 -1.92
CA THR A 146 -7.08 0.68 -2.69
C THR A 146 -5.95 1.44 -2.00
N ALA A 147 -4.78 0.85 -2.01
CA ALA A 147 -3.52 1.47 -1.59
C ALA A 147 -2.66 1.79 -2.81
N LEU A 148 -2.21 3.03 -2.95
CA LEU A 148 -1.11 3.38 -3.85
C LEU A 148 0.19 3.05 -3.14
N VAL A 149 1.11 2.37 -3.82
CA VAL A 149 2.36 1.86 -3.23
C VAL A 149 3.56 2.25 -4.09
N ILE A 150 4.63 2.69 -3.43
CA ILE A 150 5.98 2.74 -4.01
C ILE A 150 6.81 1.66 -3.33
N ALA A 151 7.33 0.70 -4.13
CA ALA A 151 8.23 -0.36 -3.66
C ALA A 151 9.65 -0.07 -4.16
N LEU A 152 10.63 -0.14 -3.25
CA LEU A 152 11.99 0.27 -3.55
C LEU A 152 13.02 -0.37 -2.61
N PRO A 153 14.31 -0.38 -2.98
CA PRO A 153 15.38 -0.72 -2.06
C PRO A 153 15.45 0.22 -0.85
N THR A 154 15.70 -0.33 0.32
CA THR A 154 15.72 0.40 1.59
C THR A 154 16.69 1.58 1.59
N PHE A 155 17.87 1.43 0.98
CA PHE A 155 18.86 2.52 0.93
C PHE A 155 18.34 3.74 0.17
N ARG A 156 17.52 3.55 -0.88
CA ARG A 156 16.89 4.67 -1.61
C ARG A 156 15.74 5.31 -0.83
N LEU A 157 14.97 4.51 -0.09
CA LEU A 157 13.97 5.07 0.81
C LEU A 157 14.62 6.00 1.83
N LEU A 158 15.67 5.55 2.50
CA LEU A 158 16.33 6.32 3.55
C LEU A 158 16.92 7.65 3.05
N SER A 159 17.49 7.64 1.84
CA SER A 159 18.10 8.84 1.24
C SER A 159 17.11 9.83 0.63
N ARG A 160 15.88 9.39 0.26
CA ARG A 160 14.91 10.19 -0.52
C ARG A 160 13.53 10.26 0.15
N ARG A 161 13.42 9.88 1.42
CA ARG A 161 12.15 9.66 2.09
C ARG A 161 11.18 10.84 1.95
N ALA A 162 11.60 12.05 2.27
CA ALA A 162 10.72 13.23 2.25
C ALA A 162 10.15 13.51 0.84
N VAL A 163 10.97 13.36 -0.20
CA VAL A 163 10.55 13.55 -1.59
C VAL A 163 9.55 12.48 -2.00
N LEU A 164 9.80 11.22 -1.64
CA LEU A 164 8.91 10.10 -1.95
C LEU A 164 7.57 10.20 -1.22
N GLU A 165 7.58 10.61 0.06
CA GLU A 165 6.35 10.83 0.84
C GLU A 165 5.50 11.96 0.23
N THR A 166 6.11 13.06 -0.19
CA THR A 166 5.40 14.16 -0.87
C THR A 166 4.79 13.68 -2.18
N ALA A 167 5.56 12.98 -3.00
CA ALA A 167 5.11 12.50 -4.30
C ALA A 167 3.95 11.50 -4.19
N ILE A 168 4.06 10.50 -3.31
CA ILE A 168 3.01 9.49 -3.16
C ILE A 168 1.71 10.09 -2.62
N ARG A 169 1.79 11.04 -1.67
CA ARG A 169 0.60 11.73 -1.13
C ARG A 169 -0.11 12.54 -2.20
N ALA A 170 0.62 13.32 -2.99
CA ALA A 170 0.05 14.11 -4.08
C ALA A 170 -0.62 13.22 -5.13
N THR A 171 0.02 12.11 -5.49
CA THR A 171 -0.52 11.16 -6.47
C THR A 171 -1.76 10.44 -5.93
N ALA A 172 -1.75 10.00 -4.67
CA ALA A 172 -2.91 9.36 -4.04
C ALA A 172 -4.11 10.31 -3.94
N ALA A 173 -3.89 11.60 -3.68
CA ALA A 173 -4.93 12.62 -3.71
C ALA A 173 -5.54 12.77 -5.11
N LYS A 174 -4.70 12.88 -6.16
CA LYS A 174 -5.16 12.91 -7.55
C LYS A 174 -6.00 11.69 -7.93
N LEU A 175 -5.54 10.49 -7.57
CA LEU A 175 -6.31 9.25 -7.82
C LEU A 175 -7.65 9.26 -7.10
N SER A 176 -7.69 9.74 -5.86
CA SER A 176 -8.93 9.88 -5.09
C SER A 176 -9.91 10.87 -5.73
N GLU A 177 -9.42 12.01 -6.23
CA GLU A 177 -10.23 12.98 -6.99
C GLU A 177 -10.82 12.36 -8.25
N LEU A 178 -10.03 11.59 -9.02
CA LEU A 178 -10.50 10.87 -10.21
C LEU A 178 -11.58 9.84 -9.89
N LYS A 179 -11.58 9.28 -8.67
CA LYS A 179 -12.65 8.41 -8.16
C LYS A 179 -13.86 9.17 -7.61
N GLY A 180 -13.84 10.50 -7.67
CA GLY A 180 -14.93 11.36 -7.22
C GLY A 180 -14.92 11.67 -5.73
N HIS A 181 -13.80 11.39 -5.04
CA HIS A 181 -13.61 11.84 -3.66
C HIS A 181 -13.32 13.34 -3.63
N LEU A 182 -14.15 14.09 -2.92
CA LEU A 182 -13.92 15.52 -2.67
C LEU A 182 -13.35 15.65 -1.25
N PRO A 183 -12.15 16.23 -1.07
CA PRO A 183 -11.63 16.49 0.26
C PRO A 183 -12.59 17.43 1.00
N HIS A 184 -12.94 17.07 2.22
CA HIS A 184 -13.74 17.94 3.07
C HIS A 184 -12.91 19.19 3.40
N SER A 185 -13.48 20.37 3.07
CA SER A 185 -12.90 21.69 3.35
C SER A 185 -12.76 21.91 4.84
#